data_8e9269cd550d5d27e587f726bbdd94f8
#
_entry.id   8e9269cd550d5d27e587f726bbdd94f8
#
_cell.length_a   1.000
_cell.length_b   1.000
_cell.length_c   1.000
_cell.angle_alpha   90.00
_cell.angle_beta   90.00
_cell.angle_gamma   90.00
#
_symmetry.space_group_name_H-M   'P 1'
#
loop_
_entity.id
_entity.type
_entity.pdbx_description
1 polymer ?
#
loop_
_entity_poly.entity_id
_entity_poly.type
_entity_poly.pdbx_seq_one_letter_code
_entity_poly.pdbx_strand_id
1 'polypeptide(L)'
;MTVDLLLGLQWGDEGKGKIVDVLTSKYDIIARFQGGPNAGHTLEFDGIKHVLRTIPSGIFHKTAINIIGNGVVIDPVVFQKELEGLEKFNMDVKSKLLISRKAHLILPTHRLLDAASEASKGKAKIGSTLKGIGPTYMDKTGRNGIRVGDIELADFKERYRTLADKHEAMIAFYDVDMQYNLQEMEAEFFEAVEVLKSLQFIDSEEYLNNAMKAGKSILAEGAQGSLLDIDFGTYPFVTSSNTTAAGACTGLGIAPNKVKDVFGIFKAYTTRVGSGPFPTELFDGDGQTMARVGNEFGAVTGRPRRCGWLDLVALKYAVQVNGVTQLFMMKGDVLSGFDTLKVCTGYKYKGEVVSHLPYNIEEENVTPIFIEKKGWQADLTGMTKYDELPVELKEYIEFIEKEVEVPIKVVSVGPDRTQTILK
;
A
#
# COMPACT_ATOMS: atom_id res chain seq x y z
N MET A 1 -13.47 -16.53 -15.76
CA MET A 1 -13.20 -15.10 -15.63
C MET A 1 -11.90 -14.88 -14.91
N THR A 2 -11.42 -13.66 -14.85
CA THR A 2 -10.07 -13.27 -14.44
C THR A 2 -10.15 -12.23 -13.34
N VAL A 3 -9.01 -11.99 -12.69
CA VAL A 3 -8.83 -10.98 -11.64
C VAL A 3 -7.93 -9.89 -12.20
N ASP A 4 -8.32 -8.62 -12.00
CA ASP A 4 -7.46 -7.49 -12.27
C ASP A 4 -6.76 -7.07 -10.97
N LEU A 5 -5.50 -6.67 -11.07
CA LEU A 5 -4.68 -6.27 -9.92
C LEU A 5 -4.45 -4.76 -9.94
N LEU A 6 -4.41 -4.14 -8.77
CA LEU A 6 -4.09 -2.74 -8.61
C LEU A 6 -2.96 -2.58 -7.60
N LEU A 7 -1.81 -2.09 -8.07
CA LEU A 7 -0.54 -2.06 -7.34
C LEU A 7 0.07 -0.66 -7.31
N GLY A 8 0.75 -0.30 -6.22
CA GLY A 8 1.66 0.85 -6.18
C GLY A 8 3.01 0.49 -6.79
N LEU A 9 3.58 1.37 -7.60
CA LEU A 9 4.85 1.11 -8.30
C LEU A 9 6.07 1.82 -7.68
N GLN A 10 5.84 2.65 -6.66
CA GLN A 10 6.89 3.40 -5.96
C GLN A 10 7.05 2.90 -4.52
N TRP A 11 7.30 3.79 -3.56
CA TRP A 11 7.43 3.47 -2.12
C TRP A 11 6.13 3.66 -1.33
N GLY A 12 4.98 3.37 -1.93
CA GLY A 12 3.68 3.55 -1.31
C GLY A 12 3.14 4.98 -1.43
N ASP A 13 1.92 5.18 -0.90
CA ASP A 13 1.23 6.48 -0.90
C ASP A 13 0.96 7.07 -2.30
N GLU A 14 0.90 6.22 -3.34
CA GLU A 14 0.63 6.64 -4.72
C GLU A 14 -0.82 7.08 -4.95
N GLY A 15 -1.73 6.82 -4.00
CA GLY A 15 -3.16 7.14 -4.15
C GLY A 15 -4.03 5.96 -4.59
N LYS A 16 -3.61 4.74 -4.27
CA LYS A 16 -4.33 3.49 -4.61
C LYS A 16 -5.80 3.50 -4.20
N GLY A 17 -6.09 3.91 -2.97
CA GLY A 17 -7.47 3.93 -2.44
C GLY A 17 -8.43 4.73 -3.31
N LYS A 18 -8.04 5.93 -3.78
CA LYS A 18 -8.85 6.73 -4.70
C LYS A 18 -9.18 5.96 -5.98
N ILE A 19 -8.19 5.29 -6.58
CA ILE A 19 -8.39 4.58 -7.85
C ILE A 19 -9.22 3.31 -7.64
N VAL A 20 -9.04 2.58 -6.54
CA VAL A 20 -9.92 1.44 -6.18
C VAL A 20 -11.35 1.93 -6.07
N ASP A 21 -11.58 3.01 -5.35
CA ASP A 21 -12.92 3.61 -5.20
C ASP A 21 -13.52 3.98 -6.57
N VAL A 22 -12.78 4.68 -7.43
CA VAL A 22 -13.22 5.04 -8.79
C VAL A 22 -13.58 3.80 -9.62
N LEU A 23 -12.76 2.74 -9.54
CA LEU A 23 -12.95 1.52 -10.32
C LEU A 23 -14.02 0.59 -9.76
N THR A 24 -14.36 0.69 -8.47
CA THR A 24 -15.25 -0.26 -7.77
C THR A 24 -16.59 -0.44 -8.48
N SER A 25 -17.12 0.61 -9.13
CA SER A 25 -18.37 0.50 -9.90
C SER A 25 -18.35 -0.52 -11.04
N LYS A 26 -17.16 -0.95 -11.47
CA LYS A 26 -16.93 -1.92 -12.55
C LYS A 26 -16.70 -3.35 -12.05
N TYR A 27 -16.64 -3.55 -10.73
CA TYR A 27 -16.30 -4.83 -10.12
C TYR A 27 -17.36 -5.29 -9.13
N ASP A 28 -17.60 -6.60 -9.09
CA ASP A 28 -18.48 -7.24 -8.10
C ASP A 28 -17.79 -7.38 -6.74
N ILE A 29 -16.45 -7.58 -6.75
CA ILE A 29 -15.65 -7.90 -5.57
C ILE A 29 -14.38 -7.06 -5.55
N ILE A 30 -14.10 -6.44 -4.41
CA ILE A 30 -12.81 -5.80 -4.11
C ILE A 30 -12.12 -6.65 -3.05
N ALA A 31 -10.92 -7.18 -3.35
CA ALA A 31 -10.23 -8.11 -2.48
C ALA A 31 -8.83 -7.59 -2.11
N ARG A 32 -8.61 -7.27 -0.84
CA ARG A 32 -7.32 -6.86 -0.34
C ARG A 32 -6.42 -8.08 -0.10
N PHE A 33 -5.21 -8.10 -0.68
CA PHE A 33 -4.41 -9.31 -0.69
C PHE A 33 -3.22 -9.33 0.28
N GLN A 34 -2.75 -8.17 0.79
CA GLN A 34 -1.61 -8.12 1.69
C GLN A 34 -1.57 -6.83 2.52
N GLY A 35 -0.57 -6.70 3.41
CA GLY A 35 -0.42 -5.57 4.31
C GLY A 35 -1.30 -5.69 5.54
N GLY A 36 -1.51 -4.59 6.22
CA GLY A 36 -2.28 -4.54 7.47
C GLY A 36 -2.58 -3.09 7.86
N PRO A 37 -2.73 -2.80 9.17
CA PRO A 37 -3.10 -1.47 9.67
C PRO A 37 -2.03 -0.39 9.50
N ASN A 38 -0.85 -0.73 8.94
CA ASN A 38 0.18 0.23 8.54
C ASN A 38 -0.17 0.98 7.24
N ALA A 39 -1.10 0.48 6.43
CA ALA A 39 -1.61 1.20 5.26
C ALA A 39 -2.61 2.30 5.66
N GLY A 40 -2.73 3.31 4.79
CA GLY A 40 -3.73 4.36 4.89
C GLY A 40 -4.25 4.71 3.49
N HIS A 41 -5.44 4.21 3.15
CA HIS A 41 -6.08 4.51 1.89
C HIS A 41 -7.07 5.65 2.10
N THR A 42 -6.66 6.87 1.74
CA THR A 42 -7.51 8.05 1.82
C THR A 42 -8.48 8.08 0.65
N LEU A 43 -9.75 8.24 0.95
CA LEU A 43 -10.84 8.43 0.01
C LEU A 43 -11.42 9.82 0.19
N GLU A 44 -11.60 10.55 -0.92
CA GLU A 44 -12.26 11.86 -0.93
C GLU A 44 -13.37 11.83 -1.99
N PHE A 45 -14.61 12.00 -1.53
CA PHE A 45 -15.82 11.96 -2.37
C PHE A 45 -16.98 12.66 -1.67
N ASP A 46 -17.82 13.37 -2.41
CA ASP A 46 -19.02 14.04 -1.92
C ASP A 46 -18.79 14.91 -0.65
N GLY A 47 -17.62 15.57 -0.57
CA GLY A 47 -17.20 16.37 0.58
C GLY A 47 -16.75 15.54 1.81
N ILE A 48 -16.72 14.21 1.69
CA ILE A 48 -16.26 13.29 2.72
C ILE A 48 -14.78 13.00 2.51
N LYS A 49 -14.01 13.05 3.61
CA LYS A 49 -12.64 12.53 3.65
C LYS A 49 -12.56 11.43 4.71
N HIS A 50 -12.21 10.22 4.28
CA HIS A 50 -12.08 9.07 5.16
C HIS A 50 -10.82 8.27 4.87
N VAL A 51 -10.21 7.70 5.90
CA VAL A 51 -8.99 6.89 5.78
C VAL A 51 -9.28 5.46 6.20
N LEU A 52 -9.19 4.54 5.26
CA LEU A 52 -9.25 3.10 5.50
C LEU A 52 -7.85 2.54 5.73
N ARG A 53 -7.75 1.51 6.58
CA ARG A 53 -6.47 0.85 6.91
C ARG A 53 -6.44 -0.59 6.42
N THR A 54 -7.34 -1.41 6.93
CA THR A 54 -7.42 -2.85 6.64
C THR A 54 -8.61 -3.17 5.74
N ILE A 55 -9.71 -2.46 5.91
CA ILE A 55 -10.93 -2.62 5.12
C ILE A 55 -10.66 -2.20 3.67
N PRO A 56 -11.10 -2.99 2.66
CA PRO A 56 -10.92 -2.63 1.26
C PRO A 56 -11.64 -1.34 0.86
N SER A 57 -11.05 -0.60 -0.09
CA SER A 57 -11.51 0.74 -0.50
C SER A 57 -12.87 0.75 -1.22
N GLY A 58 -13.37 -0.42 -1.63
CA GLY A 58 -14.70 -0.57 -2.22
C GLY A 58 -15.88 -0.51 -1.23
N ILE A 59 -15.62 -0.42 0.08
CA ILE A 59 -16.66 -0.54 1.12
C ILE A 59 -17.77 0.50 1.01
N PHE A 60 -17.47 1.69 0.47
CA PHE A 60 -18.45 2.77 0.29
C PHE A 60 -19.44 2.52 -0.85
N HIS A 61 -19.17 1.56 -1.74
CA HIS A 61 -20.11 1.18 -2.79
C HIS A 61 -21.17 0.19 -2.31
N LYS A 62 -22.42 0.40 -2.76
CA LYS A 62 -23.59 -0.36 -2.23
C LYS A 62 -23.56 -1.83 -2.62
N THR A 63 -23.04 -2.16 -3.81
CA THR A 63 -23.16 -3.49 -4.43
C THR A 63 -21.89 -4.33 -4.37
N ALA A 64 -20.73 -3.72 -4.11
CA ALA A 64 -19.46 -4.43 -4.10
C ALA A 64 -19.28 -5.23 -2.81
N ILE A 65 -18.91 -6.49 -2.92
CA ILE A 65 -18.43 -7.32 -1.82
C ILE A 65 -16.96 -6.97 -1.57
N ASN A 66 -16.58 -6.83 -0.31
CA ASN A 66 -15.24 -6.49 0.10
C ASN A 66 -14.62 -7.67 0.87
N ILE A 67 -13.45 -8.12 0.44
CA ILE A 67 -12.79 -9.30 1.01
C ILE A 67 -11.42 -8.91 1.58
N ILE A 68 -11.19 -9.29 2.82
CA ILE A 68 -9.85 -9.29 3.42
C ILE A 68 -9.25 -10.68 3.20
N GLY A 69 -8.25 -10.77 2.33
CA GLY A 69 -7.61 -12.02 1.93
C GLY A 69 -6.64 -12.57 2.98
N ASN A 70 -6.20 -13.80 2.77
CA ASN A 70 -5.31 -14.53 3.67
C ASN A 70 -3.90 -13.93 3.80
N GLY A 71 -3.49 -13.08 2.87
CA GLY A 71 -2.21 -12.39 2.94
C GLY A 71 -2.20 -11.16 3.85
N VAL A 72 -3.36 -10.69 4.28
CA VAL A 72 -3.50 -9.54 5.18
C VAL A 72 -3.24 -9.95 6.63
N VAL A 73 -2.68 -9.03 7.41
CA VAL A 73 -2.55 -9.17 8.88
C VAL A 73 -3.47 -8.17 9.56
N ILE A 74 -4.26 -8.62 10.55
CA ILE A 74 -5.34 -7.85 11.16
C ILE A 74 -5.02 -7.58 12.63
N ASP A 75 -4.94 -6.31 13.02
CA ASP A 75 -4.97 -5.90 14.42
C ASP A 75 -6.44 -5.72 14.83
N PRO A 76 -7.01 -6.58 15.69
CA PRO A 76 -8.43 -6.52 16.06
C PRO A 76 -8.84 -5.17 16.65
N VAL A 77 -8.00 -4.56 17.49
CA VAL A 77 -8.28 -3.26 18.14
C VAL A 77 -8.34 -2.13 17.10
N VAL A 78 -7.39 -2.11 16.17
CA VAL A 78 -7.38 -1.10 15.09
C VAL A 78 -8.56 -1.32 14.15
N PHE A 79 -8.88 -2.58 13.87
CA PHE A 79 -9.98 -2.96 13.00
C PHE A 79 -11.36 -2.60 13.58
N GLN A 80 -11.56 -2.81 14.89
CA GLN A 80 -12.76 -2.37 15.59
C GLN A 80 -12.96 -0.85 15.44
N LYS A 81 -11.91 -0.05 15.68
CA LYS A 81 -11.96 1.41 15.52
C LYS A 81 -12.24 1.83 14.07
N GLU A 82 -11.80 1.04 13.11
CA GLU A 82 -12.08 1.27 11.69
C GLU A 82 -13.56 1.01 11.37
N LEU A 83 -14.17 -0.06 11.93
CA LEU A 83 -15.61 -0.34 11.83
C LEU A 83 -16.47 0.75 12.47
N GLU A 84 -16.14 1.16 13.69
CA GLU A 84 -16.81 2.26 14.40
C GLU A 84 -16.77 3.56 13.57
N GLY A 85 -15.63 3.83 12.91
CA GLY A 85 -15.49 4.98 12.01
C GLY A 85 -16.41 4.96 10.79
N LEU A 86 -16.93 3.78 10.41
CA LEU A 86 -17.87 3.61 9.31
C LEU A 86 -19.34 3.73 9.72
N GLU A 87 -19.68 3.60 11.00
CA GLU A 87 -21.06 3.64 11.50
C GLU A 87 -21.78 4.95 11.14
N LYS A 88 -21.07 6.07 11.17
CA LYS A 88 -21.61 7.41 10.80
C LYS A 88 -22.15 7.49 9.37
N PHE A 89 -21.79 6.55 8.50
CA PHE A 89 -22.26 6.51 7.11
C PHE A 89 -23.52 5.64 6.93
N ASN A 90 -24.07 5.06 8.00
CA ASN A 90 -25.26 4.20 7.98
C ASN A 90 -25.18 3.08 6.93
N MET A 91 -24.01 2.46 6.78
CA MET A 91 -23.78 1.39 5.81
C MET A 91 -23.91 0.02 6.48
N ASP A 92 -24.50 -0.92 5.75
CA ASP A 92 -24.47 -2.33 6.15
C ASP A 92 -23.09 -2.94 5.81
N VAL A 93 -22.12 -2.70 6.69
CA VAL A 93 -20.75 -3.22 6.53
C VAL A 93 -20.72 -4.74 6.70
N LYS A 94 -21.52 -5.29 7.62
CA LYS A 94 -21.50 -6.72 7.97
C LYS A 94 -21.90 -7.63 6.81
N SER A 95 -22.86 -7.21 5.97
CA SER A 95 -23.27 -7.99 4.81
C SER A 95 -22.31 -7.97 3.64
N LYS A 96 -21.41 -6.96 3.60
CA LYS A 96 -20.50 -6.71 2.47
C LYS A 96 -19.03 -6.98 2.75
N LEU A 97 -18.66 -7.16 4.01
CA LEU A 97 -17.27 -7.36 4.42
C LEU A 97 -17.07 -8.81 4.86
N LEU A 98 -16.26 -9.53 4.09
CA LEU A 98 -15.91 -10.92 4.32
C LEU A 98 -14.43 -11.03 4.68
N ILE A 99 -14.10 -11.88 5.64
CA ILE A 99 -12.74 -12.02 6.15
C ILE A 99 -12.25 -13.46 5.95
N SER A 100 -11.06 -13.62 5.37
CA SER A 100 -10.44 -14.93 5.24
C SER A 100 -10.12 -15.53 6.61
N ARG A 101 -10.57 -16.76 6.88
CA ARG A 101 -10.14 -17.55 8.05
C ARG A 101 -8.63 -17.69 8.13
N LYS A 102 -7.92 -17.62 7.00
CA LYS A 102 -6.47 -17.79 6.91
C LYS A 102 -5.68 -16.49 7.07
N ALA A 103 -6.31 -15.32 7.20
CA ALA A 103 -5.64 -14.08 7.58
C ALA A 103 -5.07 -14.19 9.00
N HIS A 104 -3.93 -13.53 9.27
CA HIS A 104 -3.27 -13.63 10.57
C HIS A 104 -3.65 -12.48 11.49
N LEU A 105 -3.70 -12.76 12.79
CA LEU A 105 -3.93 -11.76 13.83
C LEU A 105 -2.62 -11.13 14.30
N ILE A 106 -2.63 -9.81 14.43
CA ILE A 106 -1.60 -9.06 15.13
C ILE A 106 -1.97 -9.06 16.63
N LEU A 107 -1.16 -9.70 17.45
CA LEU A 107 -1.32 -9.72 18.90
C LEU A 107 -0.74 -8.44 19.53
N PRO A 108 -1.14 -8.05 20.74
CA PRO A 108 -0.48 -7.00 21.52
C PRO A 108 1.04 -7.19 21.61
N THR A 109 1.48 -8.41 21.84
CA THR A 109 2.90 -8.79 21.94
C THR A 109 3.66 -8.64 20.62
N HIS A 110 3.03 -8.76 19.44
CA HIS A 110 3.67 -8.42 18.17
C HIS A 110 4.02 -6.93 18.08
N ARG A 111 3.16 -6.05 18.60
CA ARG A 111 3.41 -4.60 18.62
C ARG A 111 4.55 -4.25 19.56
N LEU A 112 4.59 -4.90 20.73
CA LEU A 112 5.69 -4.74 21.71
C LEU A 112 7.00 -5.26 21.14
N LEU A 113 7.00 -6.41 20.48
CA LEU A 113 8.17 -6.99 19.84
C LEU A 113 8.72 -6.12 18.70
N ASP A 114 7.83 -5.52 17.89
CA ASP A 114 8.20 -4.54 16.86
C ASP A 114 8.88 -3.31 17.49
N ALA A 115 8.32 -2.77 18.56
CA ALA A 115 8.87 -1.65 19.29
C ALA A 115 10.23 -1.97 19.94
N ALA A 116 10.38 -3.12 20.59
CA ALA A 116 11.63 -3.57 21.19
C ALA A 116 12.74 -3.76 20.16
N SER A 117 12.42 -4.47 19.07
CA SER A 117 13.35 -4.69 17.96
C SER A 117 13.80 -3.39 17.31
N GLU A 118 12.87 -2.45 17.07
CA GLU A 118 13.22 -1.17 16.47
C GLU A 118 14.05 -0.30 17.43
N ALA A 119 13.72 -0.29 18.74
CA ALA A 119 14.47 0.44 19.74
C ALA A 119 15.92 -0.08 19.89
N SER A 120 16.12 -1.39 19.85
CA SER A 120 17.43 -2.03 20.00
C SER A 120 18.41 -1.68 18.85
N LYS A 121 17.91 -1.31 17.68
CA LYS A 121 18.74 -0.95 16.50
C LYS A 121 19.43 0.41 16.60
N GLY A 122 19.06 1.26 17.54
CA GLY A 122 19.66 2.59 17.71
C GLY A 122 19.62 3.42 16.44
N LYS A 123 20.79 3.76 15.86
CA LYS A 123 20.89 4.52 14.61
C LYS A 123 20.51 3.72 13.35
N ALA A 124 20.54 2.41 13.40
CA ALA A 124 20.20 1.53 12.29
C ALA A 124 18.69 1.21 12.18
N LYS A 125 17.84 2.06 12.75
CA LYS A 125 16.38 1.92 12.67
C LYS A 125 15.90 1.90 11.24
N ILE A 126 15.01 0.94 10.94
CA ILE A 126 14.35 0.84 9.62
C ILE A 126 13.27 1.90 9.46
N GLY A 127 12.73 2.40 10.57
CA GLY A 127 11.60 3.34 10.57
C GLY A 127 10.25 2.64 10.58
N SER A 128 10.15 1.52 11.31
CA SER A 128 8.90 0.76 11.50
C SER A 128 7.73 1.66 11.92
N THR A 129 6.53 1.28 11.55
CA THR A 129 5.28 1.93 12.00
C THR A 129 4.87 1.50 13.41
N LEU A 130 5.59 0.58 14.04
CA LEU A 130 5.33 0.01 15.35
C LEU A 130 3.92 -0.61 15.48
N LYS A 131 3.44 -1.20 14.38
CA LYS A 131 2.11 -1.84 14.29
C LYS A 131 2.19 -3.37 14.36
N GLY A 132 3.37 -3.94 14.64
CA GLY A 132 3.56 -5.38 14.74
C GLY A 132 3.54 -6.12 13.41
N ILE A 133 3.65 -5.41 12.28
CA ILE A 133 3.57 -6.01 10.93
C ILE A 133 4.69 -7.03 10.73
N GLY A 134 5.95 -6.62 10.94
CA GLY A 134 7.12 -7.49 10.79
C GLY A 134 7.04 -8.76 11.63
N PRO A 135 6.88 -8.65 12.95
CA PRO A 135 6.74 -9.82 13.83
C PRO A 135 5.59 -10.75 13.46
N THR A 136 4.44 -10.22 13.00
CA THR A 136 3.32 -11.07 12.57
C THR A 136 3.64 -11.85 11.29
N TYR A 137 4.29 -11.25 10.30
CA TYR A 137 4.74 -11.98 9.11
C TYR A 137 5.89 -12.95 9.43
N MET A 138 6.75 -12.64 10.40
CA MET A 138 7.76 -13.56 10.90
C MET A 138 7.11 -14.83 11.48
N ASP A 139 6.09 -14.69 12.30
CA ASP A 139 5.37 -15.83 12.85
C ASP A 139 4.53 -16.58 11.81
N LYS A 140 3.94 -15.88 10.85
CA LYS A 140 3.28 -16.52 9.70
C LYS A 140 4.24 -17.44 8.96
N THR A 141 5.43 -16.97 8.61
CA THR A 141 6.44 -17.73 7.89
C THR A 141 7.08 -18.80 8.80
N GLY A 142 7.27 -18.49 10.07
CA GLY A 142 7.73 -19.42 11.12
C GLY A 142 6.72 -20.48 11.55
N ARG A 143 5.47 -20.40 11.04
CA ARG A 143 4.36 -21.35 11.33
C ARG A 143 3.93 -21.34 12.80
N ASN A 144 4.04 -20.19 13.45
CA ASN A 144 3.62 -19.98 14.85
C ASN A 144 2.39 -19.05 14.95
N GLY A 145 2.10 -18.29 13.86
CA GLY A 145 1.09 -17.25 13.87
C GLY A 145 -0.33 -17.77 14.08
N ILE A 146 -1.17 -16.96 14.71
CA ILE A 146 -2.58 -17.22 14.93
C ILE A 146 -3.38 -16.64 13.77
N ARG A 147 -4.30 -17.43 13.24
CA ARG A 147 -5.20 -17.05 12.14
C ARG A 147 -6.55 -16.59 12.66
N VAL A 148 -7.26 -15.83 11.84
CA VAL A 148 -8.64 -15.40 12.15
C VAL A 148 -9.55 -16.59 12.47
N GLY A 149 -9.46 -17.70 11.71
CA GLY A 149 -10.27 -18.89 11.97
C GLY A 149 -9.96 -19.57 13.31
N ASP A 150 -8.79 -19.35 13.90
CA ASP A 150 -8.44 -19.93 15.20
C ASP A 150 -9.29 -19.36 16.34
N ILE A 151 -9.86 -18.15 16.18
CA ILE A 151 -10.73 -17.56 17.19
C ILE A 151 -12.07 -18.30 17.37
N GLU A 152 -12.45 -19.15 16.41
CA GLU A 152 -13.63 -20.02 16.48
C GLU A 152 -13.33 -21.32 17.27
N LEU A 153 -12.06 -21.61 17.61
CA LEU A 153 -11.64 -22.84 18.27
C LEU A 153 -11.69 -22.71 19.79
N ALA A 154 -12.00 -23.82 20.48
CA ALA A 154 -12.09 -23.84 21.94
C ALA A 154 -10.75 -23.56 22.65
N ASP A 155 -9.65 -23.91 22.02
CA ASP A 155 -8.27 -23.72 22.54
C ASP A 155 -7.62 -22.39 22.13
N PHE A 156 -8.38 -21.45 21.59
CA PHE A 156 -7.86 -20.15 21.10
C PHE A 156 -7.04 -19.40 22.17
N LYS A 157 -7.54 -19.32 23.40
CA LYS A 157 -6.84 -18.61 24.50
C LYS A 157 -5.53 -19.29 24.89
N GLU A 158 -5.45 -20.61 24.82
CA GLU A 158 -4.23 -21.37 25.08
C GLU A 158 -3.18 -21.12 23.99
N ARG A 159 -3.60 -21.15 22.72
CA ARG A 159 -2.73 -20.81 21.57
C ARG A 159 -2.22 -19.38 21.68
N TYR A 160 -3.10 -18.44 22.05
CA TYR A 160 -2.73 -17.05 22.29
C TYR A 160 -1.63 -16.96 23.34
N ARG A 161 -1.82 -17.59 24.53
CA ARG A 161 -0.88 -17.52 25.62
C ARG A 161 0.47 -18.12 25.25
N THR A 162 0.48 -19.27 24.61
CA THR A 162 1.71 -19.92 24.10
C THR A 162 2.53 -18.99 23.21
N LEU A 163 1.89 -18.29 22.28
CA LEU A 163 2.58 -17.37 21.39
C LEU A 163 3.01 -16.08 22.12
N ALA A 164 2.17 -15.56 23.00
CA ALA A 164 2.49 -14.38 23.80
C ALA A 164 3.70 -14.61 24.72
N ASP A 165 3.78 -15.76 25.40
CA ASP A 165 4.91 -16.13 26.26
C ASP A 165 6.23 -16.20 25.47
N LYS A 166 6.20 -16.75 24.25
CA LYS A 166 7.34 -16.73 23.33
C LYS A 166 7.78 -15.29 23.02
N HIS A 167 6.84 -14.40 22.71
CA HIS A 167 7.15 -13.00 22.42
C HIS A 167 7.72 -12.27 23.63
N GLU A 168 7.17 -12.48 24.83
CA GLU A 168 7.67 -11.89 26.06
C GLU A 168 9.13 -12.29 26.31
N ALA A 169 9.48 -13.56 26.11
CA ALA A 169 10.88 -14.02 26.19
C ALA A 169 11.78 -13.35 25.13
N MET A 170 11.29 -13.14 23.91
CA MET A 170 12.03 -12.44 22.87
C MET A 170 12.18 -10.95 23.17
N ILE A 171 11.16 -10.30 23.73
CA ILE A 171 11.20 -8.88 24.14
C ILE A 171 12.25 -8.70 25.25
N ALA A 172 12.26 -9.59 26.25
CA ALA A 172 13.24 -9.56 27.33
C ALA A 172 14.68 -9.69 26.83
N PHE A 173 14.91 -10.42 25.73
CA PHE A 173 16.24 -10.57 25.13
C PHE A 173 16.79 -9.25 24.55
N TYR A 174 15.92 -8.32 24.09
CA TYR A 174 16.38 -7.05 23.54
C TYR A 174 16.95 -6.07 24.57
N ASP A 175 16.69 -6.29 25.87
CA ASP A 175 17.21 -5.47 26.98
C ASP A 175 16.96 -3.95 26.77
N VAL A 176 15.73 -3.61 26.38
CA VAL A 176 15.28 -2.23 26.16
C VAL A 176 14.28 -1.82 27.23
N ASP A 177 14.44 -0.61 27.78
CA ASP A 177 13.46 -0.05 28.71
C ASP A 177 12.21 0.38 27.96
N MET A 178 11.11 -0.36 28.16
CA MET A 178 9.81 -0.06 27.58
C MET A 178 8.73 -0.08 28.66
N GLN A 179 7.95 1.00 28.70
CA GLN A 179 6.80 1.09 29.59
C GLN A 179 5.54 0.64 28.86
N TYR A 180 4.88 -0.41 29.34
CA TYR A 180 3.62 -0.90 28.77
C TYR A 180 2.82 -1.66 29.83
N ASN A 181 1.50 -1.72 29.61
CA ASN A 181 0.60 -2.55 30.40
C ASN A 181 0.03 -3.66 29.50
N LEU A 182 0.68 -4.83 29.51
CA LEU A 182 0.27 -5.95 28.66
C LEU A 182 -1.15 -6.44 29.02
N GLN A 183 -1.50 -6.46 30.30
CA GLN A 183 -2.82 -6.91 30.75
C GLN A 183 -3.96 -6.05 30.19
N GLU A 184 -3.77 -4.73 30.16
CA GLU A 184 -4.74 -3.80 29.56
C GLU A 184 -4.82 -4.00 28.05
N MET A 185 -3.67 -4.12 27.36
CA MET A 185 -3.63 -4.36 25.92
C MET A 185 -4.29 -5.70 25.54
N GLU A 186 -4.14 -6.74 26.38
CA GLU A 186 -4.79 -8.03 26.18
C GLU A 186 -6.31 -7.94 26.39
N ALA A 187 -6.76 -7.17 27.39
CA ALA A 187 -8.19 -6.95 27.61
C ALA A 187 -8.84 -6.28 26.38
N GLU A 188 -8.24 -5.21 25.87
CA GLU A 188 -8.71 -4.53 24.64
C GLU A 188 -8.69 -5.48 23.43
N PHE A 189 -7.65 -6.30 23.30
CA PHE A 189 -7.52 -7.26 22.21
C PHE A 189 -8.65 -8.30 22.24
N PHE A 190 -8.94 -8.91 23.39
CA PHE A 190 -10.00 -9.92 23.50
C PHE A 190 -11.39 -9.32 23.31
N GLU A 191 -11.63 -8.08 23.76
CA GLU A 191 -12.87 -7.35 23.46
C GLU A 191 -13.03 -7.14 21.96
N ALA A 192 -11.99 -6.67 21.28
CA ALA A 192 -12.00 -6.46 19.83
C ALA A 192 -12.13 -7.78 19.03
N VAL A 193 -11.64 -8.89 19.56
CA VAL A 193 -11.85 -10.24 18.97
C VAL A 193 -13.34 -10.61 18.98
N GLU A 194 -14.10 -10.28 20.04
CA GLU A 194 -15.55 -10.53 20.05
C GLU A 194 -16.29 -9.67 18.98
N VAL A 195 -15.83 -8.44 18.73
CA VAL A 195 -16.35 -7.65 17.62
C VAL A 195 -16.04 -8.32 16.27
N LEU A 196 -14.80 -8.80 16.10
CA LEU A 196 -14.36 -9.49 14.88
C LEU A 196 -15.21 -10.74 14.60
N LYS A 197 -15.57 -11.53 15.63
CA LYS A 197 -16.47 -12.70 15.54
C LYS A 197 -17.87 -12.35 15.03
N SER A 198 -18.29 -11.10 15.13
CA SER A 198 -19.61 -10.66 14.62
C SER A 198 -19.66 -10.54 13.10
N LEU A 199 -18.52 -10.68 12.42
CA LEU A 199 -18.38 -10.61 10.96
C LEU A 199 -18.36 -12.00 10.33
N GLN A 200 -18.51 -12.06 9.01
CA GLN A 200 -18.53 -13.31 8.28
C GLN A 200 -17.11 -13.76 7.92
N PHE A 201 -16.70 -14.93 8.41
CA PHE A 201 -15.44 -15.57 8.01
C PHE A 201 -15.67 -16.56 6.89
N ILE A 202 -14.77 -16.54 5.90
CA ILE A 202 -14.84 -17.37 4.70
C ILE A 202 -13.51 -18.07 4.39
N ASP A 203 -13.57 -19.13 3.62
CA ASP A 203 -12.44 -19.71 2.93
C ASP A 203 -12.25 -18.92 1.62
N SER A 204 -11.45 -17.85 1.69
CA SER A 204 -11.40 -16.80 0.66
C SER A 204 -10.97 -17.32 -0.70
N GLU A 205 -10.06 -18.30 -0.76
CA GLU A 205 -9.62 -18.93 -1.99
C GLU A 205 -10.75 -19.71 -2.69
N GLU A 206 -11.59 -20.40 -1.91
CA GLU A 206 -12.74 -21.10 -2.48
C GLU A 206 -13.81 -20.11 -2.94
N TYR A 207 -14.11 -19.12 -2.10
CA TYR A 207 -15.09 -18.07 -2.43
C TYR A 207 -14.73 -17.34 -3.72
N LEU A 208 -13.48 -16.87 -3.86
CA LEU A 208 -13.02 -16.11 -5.02
C LEU A 208 -12.99 -16.98 -6.29
N ASN A 209 -12.50 -18.24 -6.18
CA ASN A 209 -12.50 -19.15 -7.34
C ASN A 209 -13.92 -19.52 -7.81
N ASN A 210 -14.87 -19.69 -6.89
CA ASN A 210 -16.28 -19.92 -7.23
C ASN A 210 -16.93 -18.65 -7.81
N ALA A 211 -16.63 -17.46 -7.29
CA ALA A 211 -17.08 -16.19 -7.85
C ALA A 211 -16.59 -16.03 -9.31
N MET A 212 -15.33 -16.32 -9.59
CA MET A 212 -14.78 -16.30 -10.95
C MET A 212 -15.51 -17.30 -11.88
N LYS A 213 -15.80 -18.52 -11.41
CA LYS A 213 -16.59 -19.49 -12.19
C LYS A 213 -18.01 -18.98 -12.47
N ALA A 214 -18.62 -18.28 -11.52
CA ALA A 214 -19.94 -17.65 -11.65
C ALA A 214 -19.93 -16.37 -12.50
N GLY A 215 -18.80 -15.97 -13.05
CA GLY A 215 -18.73 -14.82 -13.94
C GLY A 215 -18.53 -13.48 -13.23
N LYS A 216 -18.21 -13.45 -11.94
CA LYS A 216 -17.98 -12.23 -11.18
C LYS A 216 -16.64 -11.59 -11.51
N SER A 217 -16.64 -10.25 -11.57
CA SER A 217 -15.44 -9.43 -11.75
C SER A 217 -14.78 -9.12 -10.40
N ILE A 218 -13.46 -9.28 -10.32
CA ILE A 218 -12.69 -9.11 -9.10
C ILE A 218 -11.56 -8.12 -9.33
N LEU A 219 -11.43 -7.12 -8.44
CA LEU A 219 -10.27 -6.24 -8.34
C LEU A 219 -9.48 -6.59 -7.08
N ALA A 220 -8.24 -7.00 -7.24
CA ALA A 220 -7.33 -7.23 -6.13
C ALA A 220 -6.60 -5.93 -5.75
N GLU A 221 -6.84 -5.46 -4.54
CA GLU A 221 -6.29 -4.22 -4.00
C GLU A 221 -4.99 -4.46 -3.26
N GLY A 222 -3.88 -3.86 -3.76
CA GLY A 222 -2.59 -3.85 -3.10
C GLY A 222 -2.45 -2.73 -2.07
N ALA A 223 -1.51 -2.91 -1.16
CA ALA A 223 -1.08 -1.91 -0.19
C ALA A 223 0.43 -1.67 -0.31
N GLN A 224 0.93 -0.56 0.24
CA GLN A 224 2.31 -0.11 0.07
C GLN A 224 2.67 0.09 -1.42
N GLY A 225 3.87 -0.24 -1.85
CA GLY A 225 4.31 -0.13 -3.24
C GLY A 225 5.41 -1.12 -3.57
N SER A 226 5.69 -1.34 -4.84
CA SER A 226 6.61 -2.38 -5.33
C SER A 226 8.03 -2.24 -4.80
N LEU A 227 8.49 -1.00 -4.59
CA LEU A 227 9.82 -0.74 -4.03
C LEU A 227 9.91 -0.96 -2.51
N LEU A 228 8.77 -1.31 -1.87
CA LEU A 228 8.68 -1.77 -0.49
C LEU A 228 8.43 -3.28 -0.37
N ASP A 229 8.44 -4.04 -1.46
CA ASP A 229 8.29 -5.50 -1.45
C ASP A 229 9.41 -6.16 -0.66
N ILE A 230 9.09 -7.22 0.10
CA ILE A 230 10.08 -7.92 0.94
C ILE A 230 11.21 -8.57 0.14
N ASP A 231 10.92 -9.03 -1.08
CA ASP A 231 11.89 -9.72 -1.93
C ASP A 231 12.53 -8.80 -2.96
N PHE A 232 11.74 -7.91 -3.58
CA PHE A 232 12.13 -7.09 -4.73
C PHE A 232 12.25 -5.59 -4.42
N GLY A 233 11.96 -5.17 -3.21
CA GLY A 233 12.08 -3.78 -2.77
C GLY A 233 13.50 -3.39 -2.36
N THR A 234 13.64 -2.17 -1.85
CA THR A 234 14.91 -1.60 -1.39
C THR A 234 15.28 -2.11 0.01
N TYR A 235 15.54 -3.41 0.11
CA TYR A 235 15.88 -4.09 1.37
C TYR A 235 17.12 -3.46 2.03
N PRO A 236 17.16 -3.28 3.39
CA PRO A 236 16.18 -3.74 4.38
C PRO A 236 15.02 -2.75 4.64
N PHE A 237 14.96 -1.63 3.95
CA PHE A 237 13.95 -0.59 4.14
C PHE A 237 12.68 -0.88 3.35
N VAL A 238 12.02 -2.00 3.70
CA VAL A 238 10.84 -2.57 3.03
C VAL A 238 9.77 -2.95 4.05
N THR A 239 8.57 -3.27 3.56
CA THR A 239 7.55 -3.94 4.38
C THR A 239 7.80 -5.46 4.39
N SER A 240 7.20 -6.16 5.35
CA SER A 240 7.40 -7.62 5.50
C SER A 240 6.43 -8.45 4.66
N SER A 241 5.77 -7.85 3.67
CA SER A 241 4.82 -8.54 2.79
C SER A 241 5.20 -8.41 1.33
N ASN A 242 4.69 -9.35 0.50
CA ASN A 242 4.83 -9.27 -0.94
C ASN A 242 3.81 -8.30 -1.53
N THR A 243 4.29 -7.13 -1.98
CA THR A 243 3.49 -6.04 -2.54
C THR A 243 3.34 -6.14 -4.05
N THR A 244 4.06 -7.06 -4.69
CA THR A 244 4.06 -7.31 -6.13
C THR A 244 2.85 -8.13 -6.58
N ALA A 245 2.67 -8.27 -7.89
CA ALA A 245 1.58 -9.03 -8.50
C ALA A 245 1.54 -10.49 -8.02
N ALA A 246 2.69 -11.12 -7.80
CA ALA A 246 2.79 -12.46 -7.23
C ALA A 246 2.16 -12.57 -5.83
N GLY A 247 2.26 -11.49 -5.03
CA GLY A 247 1.63 -11.40 -3.71
C GLY A 247 0.11 -11.49 -3.75
N ALA A 248 -0.55 -11.05 -4.82
CA ALA A 248 -1.98 -11.22 -4.99
C ALA A 248 -2.37 -12.68 -5.17
N CYS A 249 -1.58 -13.46 -5.91
CA CYS A 249 -1.83 -14.89 -6.08
C CYS A 249 -1.77 -15.65 -4.76
N THR A 250 -0.73 -15.42 -3.96
CA THR A 250 -0.56 -16.07 -2.65
C THR A 250 -1.51 -15.52 -1.60
N GLY A 251 -1.79 -14.21 -1.63
CA GLY A 251 -2.62 -13.51 -0.64
C GLY A 251 -4.13 -13.70 -0.82
N LEU A 252 -4.58 -14.21 -1.96
CA LEU A 252 -5.99 -14.50 -2.26
C LEU A 252 -6.25 -15.97 -2.60
N GLY A 253 -5.21 -16.76 -2.83
CA GLY A 253 -5.35 -18.15 -3.28
C GLY A 253 -5.88 -18.25 -4.70
N ILE A 254 -5.43 -17.38 -5.62
CA ILE A 254 -5.77 -17.39 -7.03
C ILE A 254 -4.59 -17.88 -7.88
N ALA A 255 -4.88 -18.61 -8.94
CA ALA A 255 -3.84 -19.10 -9.84
C ALA A 255 -3.26 -17.93 -10.69
N PRO A 256 -1.93 -17.89 -10.97
CA PRO A 256 -1.31 -16.80 -11.75
C PRO A 256 -1.95 -16.59 -13.13
N ASN A 257 -2.38 -17.68 -13.79
CA ASN A 257 -3.05 -17.61 -15.10
C ASN A 257 -4.49 -17.06 -15.06
N LYS A 258 -4.98 -16.68 -13.88
CA LYS A 258 -6.26 -15.98 -13.68
C LYS A 258 -6.09 -14.47 -13.58
N VAL A 259 -4.87 -13.98 -13.44
CA VAL A 259 -4.56 -12.56 -13.52
C VAL A 259 -4.69 -12.12 -14.99
N LYS A 260 -5.45 -11.04 -15.21
CA LYS A 260 -5.67 -10.48 -16.55
C LYS A 260 -4.93 -9.17 -16.72
N ASP A 261 -5.42 -8.12 -16.06
CA ASP A 261 -4.82 -6.79 -16.12
C ASP A 261 -4.09 -6.47 -14.81
N VAL A 262 -2.94 -5.82 -14.93
CA VAL A 262 -2.16 -5.32 -13.80
C VAL A 262 -2.07 -3.79 -13.92
N PHE A 263 -2.85 -3.10 -13.10
CA PHE A 263 -2.89 -1.64 -13.03
C PHE A 263 -1.79 -1.14 -12.10
N GLY A 264 -0.81 -0.46 -12.66
CA GLY A 264 0.30 0.14 -11.93
C GLY A 264 0.03 1.61 -11.62
N ILE A 265 -0.02 1.96 -10.33
CA ILE A 265 -0.23 3.33 -9.88
C ILE A 265 1.09 3.96 -9.49
N PHE A 266 1.37 5.16 -10.03
CA PHE A 266 2.54 5.96 -9.70
C PHE A 266 2.17 7.44 -9.62
N LYS A 267 2.92 8.24 -8.87
CA LYS A 267 2.82 9.69 -8.88
C LYS A 267 3.65 10.27 -10.03
N ALA A 268 3.25 11.40 -10.56
CA ALA A 268 4.03 12.16 -11.55
C ALA A 268 5.44 12.59 -11.04
N TYR A 269 5.68 12.42 -9.76
CA TYR A 269 6.96 12.58 -9.05
C TYR A 269 7.14 11.41 -8.08
N THR A 270 8.17 11.42 -7.25
CA THR A 270 8.43 10.32 -6.31
C THR A 270 8.33 10.79 -4.87
N THR A 271 7.79 9.94 -3.99
CA THR A 271 7.79 10.20 -2.54
C THR A 271 8.17 8.95 -1.76
N ARG A 272 8.78 9.15 -0.59
CA ARG A 272 9.12 8.07 0.34
C ARG A 272 8.86 8.49 1.79
N VAL A 273 8.36 7.57 2.62
CA VAL A 273 8.26 7.75 4.07
C VAL A 273 9.34 6.90 4.76
N GLY A 274 9.97 7.46 5.78
CA GLY A 274 10.98 6.76 6.58
C GLY A 274 12.36 6.70 5.94
N SER A 275 13.19 5.83 6.49
CA SER A 275 14.59 5.67 6.09
C SER A 275 14.74 4.89 4.78
N GLY A 276 15.96 4.81 4.28
CA GLY A 276 16.35 4.06 3.11
C GLY A 276 16.61 4.91 1.88
N PRO A 277 17.12 4.31 0.81
CA PRO A 277 17.60 5.01 -0.37
C PRO A 277 16.49 5.71 -1.14
N PHE A 278 16.81 6.92 -1.64
CA PHE A 278 15.95 7.71 -2.48
C PHE A 278 16.79 8.56 -3.45
N PRO A 279 17.27 7.98 -4.56
CA PRO A 279 18.23 8.62 -5.44
C PRO A 279 17.82 9.99 -5.99
N THR A 280 16.52 10.19 -6.20
CA THR A 280 15.98 11.44 -6.77
C THR A 280 15.46 12.42 -5.73
N GLU A 281 15.74 12.20 -4.41
CA GLU A 281 15.31 13.08 -3.34
C GLU A 281 15.80 14.50 -3.51
N LEU A 282 14.95 15.47 -3.14
CA LEU A 282 15.22 16.90 -3.22
C LEU A 282 15.24 17.52 -1.82
N PHE A 283 16.27 18.31 -1.57
CA PHE A 283 16.48 19.06 -0.33
C PHE A 283 16.33 20.57 -0.54
N ASP A 284 15.92 20.99 -1.73
CA ASP A 284 15.80 22.38 -2.17
C ASP A 284 14.34 22.90 -2.14
N GLY A 285 14.12 24.08 -2.75
CA GLY A 285 12.80 24.70 -2.87
C GLY A 285 11.80 23.90 -3.70
N ASP A 286 12.26 23.12 -4.67
CA ASP A 286 11.40 22.27 -5.50
C ASP A 286 10.81 21.13 -4.67
N GLY A 287 11.64 20.45 -3.86
CA GLY A 287 11.19 19.42 -2.93
C GLY A 287 10.21 19.95 -1.89
N GLN A 288 10.47 21.15 -1.33
CA GLN A 288 9.55 21.81 -0.39
C GLN A 288 8.22 22.17 -1.05
N THR A 289 8.23 22.62 -2.30
CA THR A 289 7.04 22.96 -3.07
C THR A 289 6.20 21.72 -3.34
N MET A 290 6.82 20.61 -3.80
CA MET A 290 6.13 19.32 -3.97
C MET A 290 5.47 18.84 -2.66
N ALA A 291 6.20 18.91 -1.54
CA ALA A 291 5.69 18.50 -0.23
C ALA A 291 4.47 19.33 0.21
N ARG A 292 4.56 20.65 0.04
CA ARG A 292 3.51 21.60 0.43
C ARG A 292 2.27 21.47 -0.47
N VAL A 293 2.44 21.53 -1.79
CA VAL A 293 1.33 21.48 -2.75
C VAL A 293 0.69 20.10 -2.75
N GLY A 294 1.52 19.06 -2.71
CA GLY A 294 1.07 17.67 -2.66
C GLY A 294 0.49 17.26 -1.31
N ASN A 295 0.56 18.10 -0.27
CA ASN A 295 0.19 17.74 1.11
C ASN A 295 0.81 16.39 1.51
N GLU A 296 2.14 16.28 1.36
CA GLU A 296 2.86 15.03 1.48
C GLU A 296 3.15 14.67 2.95
N PHE A 297 2.09 14.18 3.61
CA PHE A 297 2.14 13.61 4.97
C PHE A 297 1.51 12.23 4.98
N GLY A 298 2.07 11.32 5.77
CA GLY A 298 1.53 9.96 5.92
C GLY A 298 0.13 9.96 6.52
N ALA A 299 -0.85 9.37 5.84
CA ALA A 299 -2.26 9.38 6.25
C ALA A 299 -2.52 8.75 7.64
N VAL A 300 -1.67 7.82 8.07
CA VAL A 300 -1.79 7.10 9.34
C VAL A 300 -0.86 7.65 10.42
N THR A 301 0.37 7.96 10.06
CA THR A 301 1.43 8.33 11.01
C THR A 301 1.66 9.84 11.12
N GLY A 302 1.12 10.63 10.17
CA GLY A 302 1.38 12.07 10.07
C GLY A 302 2.84 12.42 9.73
N ARG A 303 3.72 11.43 9.51
CA ARG A 303 5.13 11.68 9.18
C ARG A 303 5.24 12.38 7.82
N PRO A 304 6.13 13.39 7.68
CA PRO A 304 6.37 14.02 6.38
C PRO A 304 6.94 12.99 5.40
N ARG A 305 6.53 13.10 4.15
CA ARG A 305 7.11 12.34 3.04
C ARG A 305 8.26 13.11 2.44
N ARG A 306 9.36 12.43 2.23
CA ARG A 306 10.48 12.89 1.40
C ARG A 306 9.99 12.98 -0.04
N CYS A 307 10.34 14.03 -0.77
CA CYS A 307 9.90 14.28 -2.15
C CYS A 307 11.08 14.35 -3.10
N GLY A 308 10.89 13.93 -4.34
CA GLY A 308 11.90 13.97 -5.37
C GLY A 308 11.31 13.86 -6.77
N TRP A 309 12.14 14.12 -7.78
CA TRP A 309 11.75 13.97 -9.17
C TRP A 309 11.38 12.53 -9.51
N LEU A 310 10.61 12.35 -10.59
CA LEU A 310 10.24 11.01 -11.06
C LEU A 310 11.49 10.18 -11.34
N ASP A 311 11.57 9.03 -10.68
CA ASP A 311 12.59 8.02 -10.91
C ASP A 311 12.07 6.99 -11.93
N LEU A 312 12.42 7.21 -13.19
CA LEU A 312 11.95 6.37 -14.27
C LEU A 312 12.66 5.01 -14.30
N VAL A 313 13.89 4.92 -13.78
CA VAL A 313 14.62 3.64 -13.67
C VAL A 313 13.89 2.73 -12.67
N ALA A 314 13.53 3.28 -11.50
CA ALA A 314 12.77 2.55 -10.49
C ALA A 314 11.36 2.20 -10.98
N LEU A 315 10.71 3.10 -11.74
CA LEU A 315 9.39 2.82 -12.34
C LEU A 315 9.45 1.69 -13.37
N LYS A 316 10.43 1.69 -14.29
CA LYS A 316 10.67 0.61 -15.26
C LYS A 316 10.87 -0.74 -14.56
N TYR A 317 11.69 -0.75 -13.52
CA TYR A 317 11.89 -1.95 -12.70
C TYR A 317 10.58 -2.46 -12.10
N ALA A 318 9.78 -1.58 -11.48
CA ALA A 318 8.50 -1.96 -10.90
C ALA A 318 7.51 -2.45 -11.96
N VAL A 319 7.45 -1.82 -13.14
CA VAL A 319 6.65 -2.27 -14.28
C VAL A 319 7.03 -3.68 -14.70
N GLN A 320 8.31 -3.95 -14.85
CA GLN A 320 8.83 -5.26 -15.27
C GLN A 320 8.52 -6.37 -14.25
N VAL A 321 8.81 -6.14 -12.97
CA VAL A 321 8.61 -7.14 -11.91
C VAL A 321 7.13 -7.51 -11.74
N ASN A 322 6.23 -6.57 -11.99
CA ASN A 322 4.80 -6.78 -11.83
C ASN A 322 4.08 -7.21 -13.13
N GLY A 323 4.71 -7.11 -14.29
CA GLY A 323 4.04 -7.34 -15.56
C GLY A 323 2.88 -6.35 -15.79
N VAL A 324 3.11 -5.07 -15.50
CA VAL A 324 2.09 -4.02 -15.59
C VAL A 324 1.55 -3.90 -17.01
N THR A 325 0.22 -3.92 -17.15
CA THR A 325 -0.46 -3.80 -18.46
C THR A 325 -0.97 -2.39 -18.74
N GLN A 326 -1.25 -1.62 -17.67
CA GLN A 326 -1.75 -0.25 -17.76
C GLN A 326 -1.21 0.58 -16.59
N LEU A 327 -0.85 1.83 -16.86
CA LEU A 327 -0.37 2.79 -15.88
C LEU A 327 -1.44 3.82 -15.52
N PHE A 328 -1.46 4.20 -14.24
CA PHE A 328 -2.33 5.26 -13.72
C PHE A 328 -1.46 6.32 -13.03
N MET A 329 -1.38 7.50 -13.64
CA MET A 329 -0.55 8.61 -13.15
C MET A 329 -1.35 9.47 -12.17
N MET A 330 -0.83 9.60 -10.97
CA MET A 330 -1.43 10.37 -9.89
C MET A 330 -0.71 11.71 -9.70
N LYS A 331 -1.45 12.69 -9.19
CA LYS A 331 -0.90 13.97 -8.73
C LYS A 331 -0.19 14.79 -9.82
N GLY A 332 -0.73 14.77 -11.04
CA GLY A 332 -0.26 15.65 -12.10
C GLY A 332 -0.43 17.14 -11.76
N ASP A 333 -1.44 17.46 -10.97
CA ASP A 333 -1.75 18.80 -10.44
C ASP A 333 -0.64 19.37 -9.54
N VAL A 334 0.08 18.53 -8.81
CA VAL A 334 1.15 18.96 -7.90
C VAL A 334 2.34 19.57 -8.62
N LEU A 335 2.57 19.15 -9.87
CA LEU A 335 3.65 19.68 -10.70
C LEU A 335 3.24 20.92 -11.51
N SER A 336 2.01 21.41 -11.38
CA SER A 336 1.60 22.69 -11.94
C SER A 336 2.39 23.85 -11.31
N GLY A 337 2.89 24.76 -12.14
CA GLY A 337 3.67 25.92 -11.71
C GLY A 337 5.18 25.72 -11.73
N PHE A 338 5.69 24.52 -12.03
CA PHE A 338 7.10 24.33 -12.33
C PHE A 338 7.39 24.68 -13.79
N ASP A 339 8.45 25.46 -14.05
CA ASP A 339 8.90 25.79 -15.40
C ASP A 339 9.58 24.59 -16.07
N THR A 340 10.37 23.87 -15.29
CA THR A 340 11.15 22.71 -15.74
C THR A 340 10.96 21.55 -14.77
N LEU A 341 10.67 20.39 -15.32
CA LEU A 341 10.61 19.11 -14.58
C LEU A 341 11.86 18.29 -14.90
N LYS A 342 12.36 17.56 -13.93
CA LYS A 342 13.47 16.62 -14.14
C LYS A 342 12.97 15.19 -14.02
N VAL A 343 13.46 14.31 -14.89
CA VAL A 343 13.15 12.88 -14.88
C VAL A 343 14.44 12.10 -14.85
N CYS A 344 14.62 11.25 -13.87
CA CYS A 344 15.78 10.37 -13.76
C CYS A 344 15.64 9.22 -14.76
N THR A 345 16.53 9.15 -15.73
CA THR A 345 16.56 8.14 -16.80
C THR A 345 17.71 7.14 -16.69
N GLY A 346 18.61 7.33 -15.75
CA GLY A 346 19.75 6.46 -15.49
C GLY A 346 20.44 6.81 -14.19
N TYR A 347 21.37 5.97 -13.79
CA TYR A 347 22.24 6.23 -12.63
C TYR A 347 23.71 6.14 -13.03
N LYS A 348 24.53 6.96 -12.38
CA LYS A 348 25.96 6.74 -12.31
C LYS A 348 26.24 5.82 -11.13
N TYR A 349 26.70 4.61 -11.41
CA TYR A 349 26.95 3.57 -10.41
C TYR A 349 28.33 2.95 -10.64
N LYS A 350 29.23 3.02 -9.64
CA LYS A 350 30.60 2.50 -9.73
C LYS A 350 31.38 3.01 -10.96
N GLY A 351 31.13 4.26 -11.36
CA GLY A 351 31.80 4.90 -12.50
C GLY A 351 31.15 4.64 -13.87
N GLU A 352 30.15 3.78 -13.96
CA GLU A 352 29.43 3.47 -15.19
C GLU A 352 28.01 4.05 -15.18
N VAL A 353 27.46 4.28 -16.37
CA VAL A 353 26.06 4.67 -16.53
C VAL A 353 25.22 3.41 -16.68
N VAL A 354 24.25 3.23 -15.78
CA VAL A 354 23.31 2.09 -15.80
C VAL A 354 21.88 2.56 -15.93
N SER A 355 21.05 1.77 -16.62
CA SER A 355 19.62 2.01 -16.81
C SER A 355 18.72 1.03 -16.05
N HIS A 356 19.30 0.27 -15.13
CA HIS A 356 18.61 -0.67 -14.26
C HIS A 356 18.81 -0.29 -12.79
N LEU A 357 17.91 -0.78 -11.91
CA LEU A 357 18.01 -0.56 -10.47
C LEU A 357 19.20 -1.39 -9.92
N PRO A 358 20.27 -0.77 -9.40
CA PRO A 358 21.39 -1.52 -8.83
C PRO A 358 20.98 -2.25 -7.54
N TYR A 359 21.66 -3.36 -7.23
CA TYR A 359 21.45 -4.08 -5.96
C TYR A 359 21.71 -3.18 -4.74
N ASN A 360 22.82 -2.46 -4.73
CA ASN A 360 23.12 -1.45 -3.70
C ASN A 360 22.78 -0.06 -4.23
N ILE A 361 21.57 0.40 -3.90
CA ILE A 361 21.02 1.69 -4.34
C ILE A 361 21.25 2.82 -3.30
N GLU A 362 22.07 2.61 -2.28
CA GLU A 362 22.39 3.65 -1.29
C GLU A 362 22.98 4.90 -1.95
N GLU A 363 22.67 6.08 -1.38
CA GLU A 363 23.03 7.40 -1.94
C GLU A 363 24.52 7.55 -2.23
N GLU A 364 25.38 6.94 -1.41
CA GLU A 364 26.83 6.95 -1.57
C GLU A 364 27.30 6.27 -2.88
N ASN A 365 26.47 5.39 -3.43
CA ASN A 365 26.84 4.54 -4.57
C ASN A 365 26.14 4.94 -5.87
N VAL A 366 25.08 5.75 -5.79
CA VAL A 366 24.20 6.04 -6.92
C VAL A 366 24.01 7.55 -7.08
N THR A 367 24.33 8.07 -8.27
CA THR A 367 24.02 9.46 -8.64
C THR A 367 23.01 9.47 -9.77
N PRO A 368 21.82 10.09 -9.61
CA PRO A 368 20.82 10.12 -10.66
C PRO A 368 21.25 10.97 -11.86
N ILE A 369 20.90 10.51 -13.06
CA ILE A 369 21.10 11.22 -14.31
C ILE A 369 19.74 11.72 -14.77
N PHE A 370 19.60 13.03 -14.85
CA PHE A 370 18.35 13.67 -15.21
C PHE A 370 18.32 14.15 -16.65
N ILE A 371 17.14 14.07 -17.27
CA ILE A 371 16.75 14.87 -18.41
C ILE A 371 15.74 15.92 -17.95
N GLU A 372 15.64 17.02 -18.71
CA GLU A 372 14.70 18.09 -18.46
C GLU A 372 13.50 17.99 -19.39
N LYS A 373 12.32 18.30 -18.86
CA LYS A 373 11.05 18.44 -19.56
C LYS A 373 10.45 19.79 -19.24
N LYS A 374 9.76 20.38 -20.19
CA LYS A 374 9.00 21.60 -19.95
C LYS A 374 7.84 21.31 -18.98
N GLY A 375 7.68 22.15 -17.97
CA GLY A 375 6.57 22.08 -17.03
C GLY A 375 5.31 22.77 -17.58
N TRP A 376 4.23 22.68 -16.83
CA TRP A 376 2.93 23.31 -17.17
C TRP A 376 2.50 24.27 -16.07
N GLN A 377 1.81 25.36 -16.48
CA GLN A 377 1.39 26.44 -15.58
C GLN A 377 -0.11 26.42 -15.29
N ALA A 378 -0.86 25.50 -15.92
CA ALA A 378 -2.31 25.46 -15.81
C ALA A 378 -2.77 24.82 -14.50
N ASP A 379 -3.86 25.33 -13.92
CA ASP A 379 -4.63 24.62 -12.89
C ASP A 379 -5.39 23.47 -13.55
N LEU A 380 -5.08 22.25 -13.16
CA LEU A 380 -5.68 21.03 -13.69
C LEU A 380 -6.97 20.60 -12.98
N THR A 381 -7.25 21.16 -11.79
CA THR A 381 -8.26 20.60 -10.86
C THR A 381 -9.69 20.63 -11.41
N GLY A 382 -9.99 21.52 -12.37
CA GLY A 382 -11.29 21.61 -13.04
C GLY A 382 -11.37 20.85 -14.36
N MET A 383 -10.29 20.25 -14.85
CA MET A 383 -10.27 19.55 -16.13
C MET A 383 -10.89 18.14 -15.99
N THR A 384 -11.70 17.74 -16.97
CA THR A 384 -12.42 16.46 -16.94
C THR A 384 -12.12 15.56 -18.13
N LYS A 385 -11.47 16.10 -19.18
CA LYS A 385 -11.14 15.37 -20.40
C LYS A 385 -9.64 15.45 -20.69
N TYR A 386 -9.10 14.39 -21.28
CA TYR A 386 -7.69 14.33 -21.66
C TYR A 386 -7.29 15.46 -22.64
N ASP A 387 -8.17 15.81 -23.57
CA ASP A 387 -7.90 16.86 -24.58
C ASP A 387 -7.74 18.25 -23.96
N GLU A 388 -8.31 18.50 -22.78
CA GLU A 388 -8.21 19.76 -22.04
C GLU A 388 -6.84 19.95 -21.37
N LEU A 389 -6.08 18.86 -21.18
CA LEU A 389 -4.78 18.90 -20.52
C LEU A 389 -3.77 19.73 -21.32
N PRO A 390 -2.86 20.47 -20.62
CA PRO A 390 -1.78 21.21 -21.27
C PRO A 390 -0.93 20.32 -22.18
N VAL A 391 -0.42 20.92 -23.26
CA VAL A 391 0.43 20.17 -24.20
C VAL A 391 1.68 19.62 -23.54
N GLU A 392 2.28 20.36 -22.63
CA GLU A 392 3.47 19.95 -21.88
C GLU A 392 3.19 18.72 -21.00
N LEU A 393 2.02 18.64 -20.36
CA LEU A 393 1.62 17.48 -19.59
C LEU A 393 1.38 16.26 -20.50
N LYS A 394 0.78 16.45 -21.68
CA LYS A 394 0.61 15.38 -22.67
C LYS A 394 1.96 14.86 -23.16
N GLU A 395 2.90 15.76 -23.48
CA GLU A 395 4.27 15.40 -23.87
C GLU A 395 5.01 14.65 -22.75
N TYR A 396 4.79 15.03 -21.48
CA TYR A 396 5.33 14.31 -20.31
C TYR A 396 4.75 12.90 -20.21
N ILE A 397 3.44 12.75 -20.38
CA ILE A 397 2.74 11.45 -20.37
C ILE A 397 3.26 10.56 -21.52
N GLU A 398 3.30 11.07 -22.75
CA GLU A 398 3.76 10.34 -23.93
C GLU A 398 5.23 9.91 -23.79
N PHE A 399 6.06 10.78 -23.21
CA PHE A 399 7.45 10.45 -22.92
C PHE A 399 7.54 9.26 -21.94
N ILE A 400 6.79 9.27 -20.84
CA ILE A 400 6.78 8.17 -19.87
C ILE A 400 6.28 6.88 -20.53
N GLU A 401 5.16 6.92 -21.27
CA GLU A 401 4.62 5.76 -21.99
C GLU A 401 5.64 5.14 -22.95
N LYS A 402 6.34 5.97 -23.70
CA LYS A 402 7.40 5.53 -24.63
C LYS A 402 8.55 4.85 -23.91
N GLU A 403 8.97 5.39 -22.77
CA GLU A 403 10.11 4.89 -22.00
C GLU A 403 9.79 3.59 -21.26
N VAL A 404 8.57 3.43 -20.74
CA VAL A 404 8.15 2.23 -19.98
C VAL A 404 7.44 1.19 -20.83
N GLU A 405 7.09 1.52 -22.08
CA GLU A 405 6.38 0.67 -23.04
C GLU A 405 5.00 0.18 -22.54
N VAL A 406 4.36 0.96 -21.65
CA VAL A 406 3.04 0.66 -21.08
C VAL A 406 2.17 1.91 -21.13
N PRO A 407 0.90 1.81 -21.62
CA PRO A 407 0.02 2.95 -21.76
C PRO A 407 -0.45 3.50 -20.40
N ILE A 408 -0.47 4.83 -20.27
CA ILE A 408 -1.13 5.54 -19.16
C ILE A 408 -2.60 5.70 -19.52
N LYS A 409 -3.49 5.04 -18.79
CA LYS A 409 -4.95 5.04 -19.02
C LYS A 409 -5.72 6.00 -18.13
N VAL A 410 -5.11 6.43 -17.03
CA VAL A 410 -5.72 7.34 -16.06
C VAL A 410 -4.73 8.42 -15.66
N VAL A 411 -5.21 9.66 -15.61
CA VAL A 411 -4.48 10.81 -15.09
C VAL A 411 -5.30 11.44 -13.96
N SER A 412 -4.77 11.47 -12.75
CA SER A 412 -5.39 12.14 -11.60
C SER A 412 -4.89 13.58 -11.50
N VAL A 413 -5.84 14.51 -11.43
CA VAL A 413 -5.62 15.96 -11.41
C VAL A 413 -6.09 16.63 -10.12
N GLY A 414 -6.28 15.87 -9.06
CA GLY A 414 -6.67 16.35 -7.73
C GLY A 414 -7.04 15.21 -6.79
N PRO A 415 -7.40 15.48 -5.53
CA PRO A 415 -7.66 14.44 -4.51
C PRO A 415 -9.03 13.76 -4.64
N ASP A 416 -10.06 14.47 -5.11
CA ASP A 416 -11.43 13.94 -5.21
C ASP A 416 -11.54 12.88 -6.31
N ARG A 417 -12.49 11.91 -6.12
CA ARG A 417 -12.75 10.85 -7.10
C ARG A 417 -13.10 11.38 -8.49
N THR A 418 -13.81 12.51 -8.57
CA THR A 418 -14.22 13.15 -9.85
C THR A 418 -13.05 13.77 -10.60
N GLN A 419 -11.94 14.07 -9.92
CA GLN A 419 -10.72 14.61 -10.51
C GLN A 419 -9.83 13.48 -11.07
N THR A 420 -10.45 12.60 -11.87
CA THR A 420 -9.81 11.43 -12.48
C THR A 420 -10.18 11.38 -13.96
N ILE A 421 -9.20 11.60 -14.82
CA ILE A 421 -9.36 11.68 -16.27
C ILE A 421 -9.00 10.34 -16.90
N LEU A 422 -9.88 9.80 -17.72
CA LEU A 422 -9.61 8.61 -18.56
C LEU A 422 -8.99 9.07 -19.88
N LYS A 423 -7.89 8.38 -20.29
CA LYS A 423 -7.23 8.59 -21.59
C LYS A 423 -7.65 7.55 -22.62
#